data_dc8e56ecfc45733e1e9e61519ae4b841
#
_entry.id   dc8e56ecfc45733e1e9e61519ae4b841
#
_cell.length_a   1.000
_cell.length_b   1.000
_cell.length_c   1.000
_cell.angle_alpha   90.00
_cell.angle_beta   90.00
_cell.angle_gamma   90.00
#
_symmetry.space_group_name_H-M   'P 1'
#
loop_
_entity.id
_entity.type
_entity.pdbx_description
1 polymer ?
#
loop_
_entity_poly.entity_id
_entity_poly.type
_entity_poly.pdbx_seq_one_letter_code
_entity_poly.pdbx_strand_id
1 'polypeptide(L)'
;FYSLSVIAVGIIIFFVLNDKEEAPSVEVKKEDGASQNTSMTSVLKDKTIWLIAFNVFFVYAVYCGLTFFIPFLKNIYLLPVALVGAYGIINQYCLKMIGGPIGGMISDKILKSPSKYLCYTFIISTAALVLLIMLPHESMPVYLGMACTLGFGAIVFTQRAVFFAPIGEAKIAENKTGAAMALGSFIGYAPAMFCFSLYGYILDLNPGIIGYKIVFGIMACFAFCGAVVSVMLVKRISQRKKEMLAAEA
;
A
#
# COMPACT_ATOMS: atom_id res chain seq x y z
N PHE A 1 10.51 23.91 14.98
CA PHE A 1 9.06 24.00 15.18
C PHE A 1 8.41 22.60 15.16
N TYR A 2 8.64 21.79 14.13
CA TYR A 2 8.01 20.47 13.99
C TYR A 2 8.32 19.53 15.19
N SER A 3 9.58 19.45 15.60
CA SER A 3 10.00 18.61 16.74
C SER A 3 9.35 19.04 18.05
N LEU A 4 9.20 20.34 18.27
CA LEU A 4 8.54 20.91 19.46
C LEU A 4 7.04 20.57 19.48
N SER A 5 6.37 20.64 18.33
CA SER A 5 4.95 20.26 18.24
C SER A 5 4.72 18.76 18.49
N VAL A 6 5.61 17.89 18.00
CA VAL A 6 5.54 16.45 18.26
C VAL A 6 5.76 16.15 19.75
N ILE A 7 6.72 16.80 20.40
CA ILE A 7 6.95 16.66 21.85
C ILE A 7 5.74 17.16 22.64
N ALA A 8 5.18 18.32 22.28
CA ALA A 8 4.00 18.87 22.94
C ALA A 8 2.79 17.93 22.83
N VAL A 9 2.54 17.39 21.63
CA VAL A 9 1.47 16.39 21.42
C VAL A 9 1.76 15.12 22.22
N GLY A 10 3.00 14.64 22.27
CA GLY A 10 3.39 13.48 23.07
C GLY A 10 3.14 13.69 24.57
N ILE A 11 3.44 14.89 25.09
CA ILE A 11 3.16 15.27 26.49
C ILE A 11 1.64 15.31 26.73
N ILE A 12 0.87 15.93 25.84
CA ILE A 12 -0.59 16.01 25.96
C ILE A 12 -1.19 14.59 25.96
N ILE A 13 -0.77 13.74 25.05
CA ILE A 13 -1.20 12.35 24.99
C ILE A 13 -0.85 11.62 26.29
N PHE A 14 0.36 11.77 26.82
CA PHE A 14 0.78 11.16 28.08
C PHE A 14 -0.09 11.57 29.27
N PHE A 15 -0.51 12.85 29.35
CA PHE A 15 -1.38 13.32 30.42
C PHE A 15 -2.86 13.02 30.22
N VAL A 16 -3.34 12.98 28.96
CA VAL A 16 -4.76 12.70 28.63
C VAL A 16 -5.05 11.19 28.64
N LEU A 17 -4.09 10.38 28.19
CA LEU A 17 -4.16 8.93 28.28
C LEU A 17 -3.52 8.41 29.59
N ASN A 18 -3.72 9.13 30.70
CA ASN A 18 -3.47 8.58 32.01
C ASN A 18 -4.59 7.55 32.29
N ASP A 19 -4.40 6.38 31.74
CA ASP A 19 -5.31 5.24 31.86
C ASP A 19 -5.44 4.85 33.35
N LYS A 20 -6.47 5.36 33.97
CA LYS A 20 -7.18 4.58 34.97
C LYS A 20 -8.02 3.52 34.24
N GLU A 21 -7.42 2.71 33.41
CA GLU A 21 -7.97 1.42 33.12
C GLU A 21 -7.78 0.57 34.37
N GLU A 22 -8.83 0.50 35.16
CA GLU A 22 -9.20 -0.75 35.80
C GLU A 22 -9.42 -1.73 34.65
N ALA A 23 -8.35 -2.29 34.09
CA ALA A 23 -8.44 -3.45 33.27
C ALA A 23 -9.26 -4.48 34.06
N PRO A 24 -10.40 -4.99 33.52
CA PRO A 24 -10.98 -6.18 34.11
C PRO A 24 -9.84 -7.18 34.18
N SER A 25 -9.59 -7.69 35.38
CA SER A 25 -8.53 -8.64 35.68
C SER A 25 -8.80 -9.94 34.90
N VAL A 26 -8.56 -9.89 33.60
CA VAL A 26 -8.24 -11.07 32.83
C VAL A 26 -6.82 -11.42 33.33
N GLU A 27 -6.72 -12.38 34.21
CA GLU A 27 -5.47 -13.05 34.54
C GLU A 27 -4.79 -13.36 33.21
N VAL A 28 -3.90 -12.47 32.77
CA VAL A 28 -2.91 -12.80 31.77
C VAL A 28 -2.01 -13.84 32.46
N LYS A 29 -2.39 -15.12 32.36
CA LYS A 29 -1.45 -16.19 32.57
C LYS A 29 -0.23 -15.81 31.77
N LYS A 30 0.85 -15.44 32.47
CA LYS A 30 2.20 -15.39 31.92
C LYS A 30 2.50 -16.82 31.43
N GLU A 31 2.06 -17.10 30.22
CA GLU A 31 2.56 -18.26 29.50
C GLU A 31 4.00 -17.92 29.13
N ASP A 32 4.88 -18.73 29.69
CA ASP A 32 6.32 -18.70 29.59
C ASP A 32 6.83 -18.39 28.17
N GLY A 33 8.08 -17.89 28.07
CA GLY A 33 8.75 -17.48 26.82
C GLY A 33 8.74 -18.48 25.64
N ALA A 34 8.24 -19.71 25.85
CA ALA A 34 7.93 -20.70 24.83
C ALA A 34 6.74 -20.30 23.94
N SER A 35 5.76 -19.52 24.44
CA SER A 35 4.57 -19.10 23.70
C SER A 35 4.87 -18.06 22.61
N GLN A 36 5.81 -17.14 22.83
CA GLN A 36 6.18 -16.15 21.80
C GLN A 36 6.93 -16.79 20.62
N ASN A 37 7.83 -17.75 20.89
CA ASN A 37 8.56 -18.44 19.85
C ASN A 37 7.66 -19.35 18.99
N THR A 38 6.66 -19.98 19.60
CA THR A 38 5.66 -20.80 18.90
C THR A 38 4.78 -19.94 17.99
N SER A 39 4.44 -18.72 18.40
CA SER A 39 3.67 -17.78 17.60
C SER A 39 4.41 -17.33 16.33
N MET A 40 5.68 -16.93 16.42
CA MET A 40 6.47 -16.47 15.28
C MET A 40 6.72 -17.59 14.26
N THR A 41 7.11 -18.78 14.71
CA THR A 41 7.32 -19.93 13.83
C THR A 41 6.03 -20.33 13.10
N SER A 42 4.88 -20.22 13.77
CA SER A 42 3.59 -20.53 13.15
C SER A 42 3.17 -19.48 12.11
N VAL A 43 3.54 -18.21 12.30
CA VAL A 43 3.32 -17.12 11.34
C VAL A 43 4.16 -17.34 10.08
N LEU A 44 5.44 -17.70 10.24
CA LEU A 44 6.32 -17.98 9.11
C LEU A 44 5.89 -19.18 8.27
N LYS A 45 5.16 -20.14 8.85
CA LYS A 45 4.62 -21.30 8.13
C LYS A 45 3.29 -21.03 7.42
N ASP A 46 2.58 -19.97 7.76
CA ASP A 46 1.26 -19.66 7.15
C ASP A 46 1.42 -19.00 5.78
N LYS A 47 1.12 -19.75 4.72
CA LYS A 47 1.15 -19.26 3.33
C LYS A 47 0.26 -18.04 3.10
N THR A 48 -0.82 -17.88 3.87
CA THR A 48 -1.73 -16.73 3.75
C THR A 48 -1.02 -15.44 4.15
N ILE A 49 -0.22 -15.48 5.21
CA ILE A 49 0.53 -14.31 5.69
C ILE A 49 1.60 -13.89 4.67
N TRP A 50 2.29 -14.85 4.04
CA TRP A 50 3.22 -14.55 2.96
C TRP A 50 2.55 -13.90 1.76
N LEU A 51 1.37 -14.39 1.34
CA LEU A 51 0.61 -13.78 0.24
C LEU A 51 0.19 -12.35 0.58
N ILE A 52 -0.21 -12.08 1.83
CA ILE A 52 -0.52 -10.72 2.28
C ILE A 52 0.75 -9.85 2.26
N ALA A 53 1.87 -10.35 2.77
CA ALA A 53 3.15 -9.63 2.79
C ALA A 53 3.63 -9.26 1.37
N PHE A 54 3.55 -10.19 0.42
CA PHE A 54 3.87 -9.91 -0.98
C PHE A 54 2.86 -8.96 -1.64
N ASN A 55 1.60 -9.01 -1.24
CA ASN A 55 0.61 -8.05 -1.72
C ASN A 55 0.98 -6.62 -1.29
N VAL A 56 1.34 -6.44 -0.01
CA VAL A 56 1.85 -5.16 0.51
C VAL A 56 3.11 -4.71 -0.23
N PHE A 57 4.05 -5.65 -0.49
CA PHE A 57 5.27 -5.39 -1.25
C PHE A 57 4.97 -4.78 -2.63
N PHE A 58 4.05 -5.37 -3.38
CA PHE A 58 3.71 -4.88 -4.73
C PHE A 58 2.98 -3.54 -4.70
N VAL A 59 2.07 -3.32 -3.74
CA VAL A 59 1.47 -1.99 -3.54
C VAL A 59 2.55 -0.95 -3.27
N TYR A 60 3.52 -1.28 -2.42
CA TYR A 60 4.56 -0.34 -2.03
C TYR A 60 5.57 -0.08 -3.16
N ALA A 61 5.90 -1.11 -3.96
CA ALA A 61 6.76 -0.96 -5.14
C ALA A 61 6.16 0.03 -6.15
N VAL A 62 4.85 -0.09 -6.43
CA VAL A 62 4.12 0.85 -7.29
C VAL A 62 4.06 2.24 -6.66
N TYR A 63 3.81 2.32 -5.35
CA TYR A 63 3.77 3.58 -4.60
C TYR A 63 5.08 4.37 -4.68
N CYS A 64 6.24 3.72 -4.60
CA CYS A 64 7.54 4.38 -4.73
C CYS A 64 7.68 5.15 -6.06
N GLY A 65 7.04 4.66 -7.12
CA GLY A 65 7.06 5.29 -8.44
C GLY A 65 6.30 6.62 -8.51
N LEU A 66 5.33 6.87 -7.61
CA LEU A 66 4.56 8.13 -7.61
C LEU A 66 5.45 9.38 -7.43
N THR A 67 6.58 9.23 -6.75
CA THR A 67 7.55 10.32 -6.54
C THR A 67 8.09 10.87 -7.86
N PHE A 68 8.16 10.02 -8.89
CA PHE A 68 8.70 10.38 -10.20
C PHE A 68 7.68 11.06 -11.13
N PHE A 69 6.41 11.19 -10.74
CA PHE A 69 5.41 11.92 -11.53
C PHE A 69 5.65 13.43 -11.57
N ILE A 70 6.18 14.02 -10.49
CA ILE A 70 6.53 15.44 -10.50
C ILE A 70 7.66 15.72 -11.49
N PRO A 71 8.82 15.04 -11.45
CA PRO A 71 9.85 15.18 -12.47
C PRO A 71 9.35 14.85 -13.88
N PHE A 72 8.49 13.85 -14.04
CA PHE A 72 7.86 13.50 -15.31
C PHE A 72 7.08 14.67 -15.92
N LEU A 73 6.16 15.25 -15.15
CA LEU A 73 5.37 16.40 -15.61
C LEU A 73 6.23 17.64 -15.88
N LYS A 74 7.26 17.87 -15.05
CA LYS A 74 8.18 18.98 -15.23
C LYS A 74 9.05 18.83 -16.50
N ASN A 75 9.58 17.65 -16.74
CA ASN A 75 10.58 17.42 -17.79
C ASN A 75 9.94 17.14 -19.15
N ILE A 76 8.78 16.47 -19.18
CA ILE A 76 8.11 16.05 -20.43
C ILE A 76 7.03 17.05 -20.84
N TYR A 77 6.21 17.52 -19.88
CA TYR A 77 5.12 18.45 -20.15
C TYR A 77 5.49 19.92 -19.89
N LEU A 78 6.73 20.18 -19.46
CA LEU A 78 7.21 21.53 -19.11
C LEU A 78 6.27 22.24 -18.11
N LEU A 79 5.83 21.49 -17.09
CA LEU A 79 4.87 22.00 -16.10
C LEU A 79 5.41 23.29 -15.44
N PRO A 80 4.65 24.42 -15.48
CA PRO A 80 5.04 25.66 -14.81
C PRO A 80 5.31 25.47 -13.33
N VAL A 81 6.34 26.15 -12.79
CA VAL A 81 6.78 25.99 -11.40
C VAL A 81 5.63 26.23 -10.40
N ALA A 82 4.75 27.18 -10.68
CA ALA A 82 3.59 27.43 -9.84
C ALA A 82 2.64 26.24 -9.73
N LEU A 83 2.48 25.47 -10.81
CA LEU A 83 1.63 24.27 -10.82
C LEU A 83 2.32 23.05 -10.23
N VAL A 84 3.67 23.00 -10.22
CA VAL A 84 4.42 21.91 -9.57
C VAL A 84 4.10 21.83 -8.08
N GLY A 85 4.07 22.97 -7.39
CA GLY A 85 3.72 23.03 -5.97
C GLY A 85 2.27 22.59 -5.72
N ALA A 86 1.31 23.11 -6.50
CA ALA A 86 -0.10 22.74 -6.39
C ALA A 86 -0.31 21.23 -6.66
N TYR A 87 0.29 20.71 -7.73
CA TYR A 87 0.25 19.28 -8.03
C TYR A 87 0.83 18.43 -6.88
N GLY A 88 1.99 18.83 -6.35
CA GLY A 88 2.63 18.14 -5.22
C GLY A 88 1.74 18.08 -3.99
N ILE A 89 1.07 19.20 -3.65
CA ILE A 89 0.13 19.26 -2.52
C ILE A 89 -1.06 18.33 -2.76
N ILE A 90 -1.69 18.41 -3.94
CA ILE A 90 -2.83 17.55 -4.27
C ILE A 90 -2.42 16.07 -4.23
N ASN A 91 -1.34 15.72 -4.90
CA ASN A 91 -0.88 14.34 -4.99
C ASN A 91 -0.47 13.76 -3.63
N GLN A 92 0.34 14.48 -2.83
CA GLN A 92 0.92 13.93 -1.60
C GLN A 92 0.01 14.08 -0.37
N TYR A 93 -0.83 15.09 -0.32
CA TYR A 93 -1.65 15.36 0.86
C TYR A 93 -3.14 15.11 0.60
N CYS A 94 -3.74 15.73 -0.41
CA CYS A 94 -5.18 15.57 -0.66
C CYS A 94 -5.55 14.13 -1.02
N LEU A 95 -4.88 13.53 -2.00
CA LEU A 95 -5.17 12.16 -2.42
C LEU A 95 -4.87 11.14 -1.33
N LYS A 96 -3.81 11.36 -0.54
CA LYS A 96 -3.46 10.49 0.58
C LYS A 96 -4.49 10.57 1.70
N MET A 97 -4.99 11.77 2.02
CA MET A 97 -6.01 11.97 3.04
C MET A 97 -7.37 11.37 2.64
N ILE A 98 -7.76 11.56 1.38
CA ILE A 98 -9.04 11.07 0.84
C ILE A 98 -8.98 9.57 0.53
N GLY A 99 -7.81 9.05 0.16
CA GLY A 99 -7.61 7.65 -0.21
C GLY A 99 -8.01 6.64 0.88
N GLY A 100 -7.82 6.99 2.15
CA GLY A 100 -8.22 6.16 3.29
C GLY A 100 -9.73 5.92 3.36
N PRO A 101 -10.54 6.98 3.54
CA PRO A 101 -11.99 6.86 3.58
C PRO A 101 -12.59 6.22 2.32
N ILE A 102 -12.14 6.61 1.13
CA ILE A 102 -12.66 6.05 -0.13
C ILE A 102 -12.27 4.57 -0.27
N GLY A 103 -11.01 4.22 -0.06
CA GLY A 103 -10.54 2.83 -0.17
C GLY A 103 -11.24 1.92 0.85
N GLY A 104 -11.36 2.36 2.11
CA GLY A 104 -12.09 1.63 3.14
C GLY A 104 -13.57 1.46 2.80
N MET A 105 -14.25 2.54 2.38
CA MET A 105 -15.67 2.47 2.04
C MET A 105 -15.94 1.51 0.87
N ILE A 106 -15.13 1.53 -0.19
CA ILE A 106 -15.30 0.62 -1.33
C ILE A 106 -14.98 -0.82 -0.92
N SER A 107 -13.90 -1.02 -0.18
CA SER A 107 -13.48 -2.33 0.32
C SER A 107 -14.54 -2.98 1.21
N ASP A 108 -15.09 -2.22 2.18
CA ASP A 108 -15.89 -2.78 3.26
C ASP A 108 -17.40 -2.77 2.94
N LYS A 109 -17.91 -1.70 2.30
CA LYS A 109 -19.33 -1.56 2.01
C LYS A 109 -19.72 -2.13 0.65
N ILE A 110 -18.91 -1.90 -0.40
CA ILE A 110 -19.25 -2.29 -1.76
C ILE A 110 -18.79 -3.72 -2.05
N LEU A 111 -17.51 -4.00 -1.91
CA LEU A 111 -16.94 -5.31 -2.24
C LEU A 111 -16.98 -6.31 -1.08
N LYS A 112 -17.13 -5.83 0.15
CA LYS A 112 -17.15 -6.63 1.38
C LYS A 112 -15.96 -7.61 1.47
N SER A 113 -14.85 -7.27 0.83
CA SER A 113 -13.63 -8.08 0.78
C SER A 113 -12.43 -7.23 0.37
N PRO A 114 -11.55 -6.89 1.32
CA PRO A 114 -10.31 -6.18 1.06
C PRO A 114 -9.41 -6.86 0.02
N SER A 115 -9.34 -8.19 0.04
CA SER A 115 -8.52 -8.94 -0.92
C SER A 115 -9.03 -8.80 -2.35
N LYS A 116 -10.37 -8.83 -2.57
CA LYS A 116 -10.96 -8.59 -3.89
C LYS A 116 -10.73 -7.16 -4.34
N TYR A 117 -10.86 -6.20 -3.42
CA TYR A 117 -10.59 -4.80 -3.69
C TYR A 117 -9.16 -4.61 -4.22
N LEU A 118 -8.16 -5.17 -3.54
CA LEU A 118 -6.77 -5.10 -3.98
C LEU A 118 -6.56 -5.76 -5.35
N CYS A 119 -7.22 -6.89 -5.62
CA CYS A 119 -7.15 -7.54 -6.92
C CYS A 119 -7.66 -6.63 -8.05
N TYR A 120 -8.85 -6.04 -7.90
CA TYR A 120 -9.42 -5.14 -8.91
C TYR A 120 -8.57 -3.88 -9.11
N THR A 121 -8.11 -3.27 -8.02
CA THR A 121 -7.30 -2.06 -8.09
C THR A 121 -5.92 -2.31 -8.69
N PHE A 122 -5.30 -3.48 -8.51
CA PHE A 122 -4.08 -3.84 -9.21
C PHE A 122 -4.28 -4.02 -10.72
N ILE A 123 -5.38 -4.63 -11.14
CA ILE A 123 -5.73 -4.76 -12.56
C ILE A 123 -5.92 -3.36 -13.17
N ILE A 124 -6.66 -2.48 -12.50
CA ILE A 124 -6.87 -1.10 -12.94
C ILE A 124 -5.54 -0.33 -12.98
N SER A 125 -4.68 -0.49 -11.97
CA SER A 125 -3.35 0.13 -11.94
C SER A 125 -2.47 -0.33 -13.08
N THR A 126 -2.49 -1.63 -13.41
CA THR A 126 -1.74 -2.17 -14.55
C THR A 126 -2.25 -1.57 -15.86
N ALA A 127 -3.57 -1.54 -16.06
CA ALA A 127 -4.17 -0.97 -17.26
C ALA A 127 -3.87 0.54 -17.38
N ALA A 128 -3.95 1.28 -16.28
CA ALA A 128 -3.65 2.71 -16.25
C ALA A 128 -2.16 3.00 -16.58
N LEU A 129 -1.24 2.19 -16.10
CA LEU A 129 0.19 2.33 -16.43
C LEU A 129 0.48 1.98 -17.89
N VAL A 130 -0.14 0.92 -18.41
CA VAL A 130 -0.01 0.58 -19.85
C VAL A 130 -0.59 1.73 -20.70
N LEU A 131 -1.72 2.29 -20.31
CA LEU A 131 -2.29 3.45 -20.98
C LEU A 131 -1.31 4.65 -20.94
N LEU A 132 -0.74 4.95 -19.78
CA LEU A 132 0.26 6.01 -19.63
C LEU A 132 1.47 5.80 -20.57
N ILE A 133 1.95 4.58 -20.75
CA ILE A 133 3.06 4.29 -21.67
C ILE A 133 2.69 4.53 -23.13
N MET A 134 1.44 4.23 -23.50
CA MET A 134 0.95 4.33 -24.90
C MET A 134 0.55 5.75 -25.30
N LEU A 135 0.32 6.64 -24.34
CA LEU A 135 -0.12 8.00 -24.65
C LEU A 135 0.95 8.80 -25.43
N PRO A 136 0.54 9.64 -26.41
CA PRO A 136 1.42 10.50 -27.18
C PRO A 136 1.74 11.78 -26.38
N HIS A 137 2.63 11.67 -25.38
CA HIS A 137 2.94 12.74 -24.43
C HIS A 137 3.39 14.07 -25.06
N GLU A 138 4.00 14.01 -26.24
CA GLU A 138 4.51 15.21 -26.94
C GLU A 138 3.39 16.10 -27.49
N SER A 139 2.23 15.52 -27.81
CA SER A 139 1.09 16.24 -28.37
C SER A 139 -0.05 16.49 -27.37
N MET A 140 0.11 16.01 -26.12
CA MET A 140 -0.93 16.13 -25.10
C MET A 140 -0.78 17.43 -24.29
N PRO A 141 -1.91 18.08 -23.94
CA PRO A 141 -1.89 19.23 -23.04
C PRO A 141 -1.47 18.79 -21.63
N VAL A 142 -0.72 19.63 -20.94
CA VAL A 142 -0.18 19.37 -19.59
C VAL A 142 -1.28 18.99 -18.57
N TYR A 143 -2.46 19.60 -18.67
CA TYR A 143 -3.58 19.31 -17.76
C TYR A 143 -4.07 17.87 -17.87
N LEU A 144 -4.03 17.29 -19.06
CA LEU A 144 -4.40 15.89 -19.26
C LEU A 144 -3.35 14.95 -18.65
N GLY A 145 -2.07 15.28 -18.81
CA GLY A 145 -0.98 14.56 -18.13
C GLY A 145 -1.10 14.61 -16.61
N MET A 146 -1.43 15.79 -16.06
CA MET A 146 -1.72 15.93 -14.62
C MET A 146 -2.92 15.09 -14.20
N ALA A 147 -4.02 15.11 -14.93
CA ALA A 147 -5.23 14.35 -14.60
C ALA A 147 -4.97 12.82 -14.61
N CYS A 148 -4.25 12.32 -15.62
CA CYS A 148 -3.89 10.89 -15.71
C CYS A 148 -3.00 10.45 -14.53
N THR A 149 -1.99 11.25 -14.19
CA THR A 149 -1.06 10.92 -13.09
C THR A 149 -1.72 11.06 -11.72
N LEU A 150 -2.61 12.06 -11.50
CA LEU A 150 -3.41 12.18 -10.28
C LEU A 150 -4.42 11.05 -10.14
N GLY A 151 -5.10 10.68 -11.23
CA GLY A 151 -6.02 9.54 -11.24
C GLY A 151 -5.35 8.23 -10.86
N PHE A 152 -4.16 7.98 -11.43
CA PHE A 152 -3.35 6.83 -11.04
C PHE A 152 -2.90 6.92 -9.56
N GLY A 153 -2.44 8.09 -9.13
CA GLY A 153 -2.06 8.33 -7.73
C GLY A 153 -3.22 8.05 -6.77
N ALA A 154 -4.44 8.46 -7.10
CA ALA A 154 -5.63 8.19 -6.30
C ALA A 154 -5.85 6.69 -6.12
N ILE A 155 -5.72 5.87 -7.17
CA ILE A 155 -5.85 4.41 -7.09
C ILE A 155 -4.80 3.84 -6.12
N VAL A 156 -3.54 4.24 -6.26
CA VAL A 156 -2.45 3.73 -5.42
C VAL A 156 -2.61 4.13 -3.94
N PHE A 157 -3.09 5.35 -3.66
CA PHE A 157 -3.35 5.77 -2.28
C PHE A 157 -4.50 5.00 -1.64
N THR A 158 -5.55 4.65 -2.39
CA THR A 158 -6.63 3.80 -1.87
C THR A 158 -6.15 2.38 -1.62
N GLN A 159 -5.31 1.81 -2.50
CA GLN A 159 -4.66 0.51 -2.26
C GLN A 159 -3.83 0.53 -0.96
N ARG A 160 -3.01 1.58 -0.78
CA ARG A 160 -2.16 1.72 0.39
C ARG A 160 -2.95 1.83 1.69
N ALA A 161 -4.15 2.39 1.67
CA ALA A 161 -5.00 2.47 2.84
C ALA A 161 -5.56 1.11 3.28
N VAL A 162 -5.73 0.17 2.35
CA VAL A 162 -6.42 -1.11 2.57
C VAL A 162 -5.47 -2.32 2.61
N PHE A 163 -4.20 -2.16 2.27
CA PHE A 163 -3.26 -3.27 2.01
C PHE A 163 -3.02 -4.22 3.20
N PHE A 164 -3.26 -3.81 4.45
CA PHE A 164 -3.23 -4.70 5.62
C PHE A 164 -4.61 -5.27 6.01
N ALA A 165 -5.70 -4.74 5.48
CA ALA A 165 -7.04 -5.22 5.81
C ALA A 165 -7.29 -6.72 5.51
N PRO A 166 -6.62 -7.36 4.54
CA PRO A 166 -6.71 -8.81 4.35
C PRO A 166 -6.31 -9.66 5.55
N ILE A 167 -5.52 -9.15 6.51
CA ILE A 167 -5.18 -9.85 7.76
C ILE A 167 -6.45 -10.14 8.56
N GLY A 168 -7.32 -9.13 8.72
CA GLY A 168 -8.62 -9.30 9.38
C GLY A 168 -9.58 -10.18 8.57
N GLU A 169 -9.58 -10.04 7.23
CA GLU A 169 -10.42 -10.86 6.36
C GLU A 169 -10.05 -12.35 6.43
N ALA A 170 -8.76 -12.67 6.58
CA ALA A 170 -8.26 -14.03 6.73
C ALA A 170 -8.54 -14.65 8.11
N LYS A 171 -9.16 -13.90 9.04
CA LYS A 171 -9.40 -14.34 10.43
C LYS A 171 -8.16 -14.93 11.07
N ILE A 172 -7.03 -14.23 10.97
CA ILE A 172 -5.79 -14.62 11.66
C ILE A 172 -6.01 -14.44 13.15
N ALA A 173 -5.62 -15.43 13.95
CA ALA A 173 -5.82 -15.41 15.39
C ALA A 173 -5.16 -14.15 16.02
N GLU A 174 -5.81 -13.54 17.00
CA GLU A 174 -5.39 -12.27 17.60
C GLU A 174 -3.96 -12.31 18.13
N ASN A 175 -3.58 -13.40 18.77
CA ASN A 175 -2.21 -13.63 19.27
C ASN A 175 -1.13 -13.69 18.15
N LYS A 176 -1.51 -13.88 16.88
CA LYS A 176 -0.61 -13.93 15.71
C LYS A 176 -0.68 -12.65 14.86
N THR A 177 -1.68 -11.81 15.07
CA THR A 177 -1.93 -10.63 14.24
C THR A 177 -0.75 -9.64 14.29
N GLY A 178 -0.20 -9.38 15.47
CA GLY A 178 0.97 -8.51 15.63
C GLY A 178 2.20 -9.03 14.88
N ALA A 179 2.51 -10.32 15.01
CA ALA A 179 3.62 -10.94 14.29
C ALA A 179 3.38 -11.00 12.77
N ALA A 180 2.14 -11.21 12.33
CA ALA A 180 1.76 -11.16 10.91
C ALA A 180 1.92 -9.75 10.32
N MET A 181 1.52 -8.71 11.06
CA MET A 181 1.73 -7.32 10.66
C MET A 181 3.21 -6.94 10.61
N ALA A 182 4.01 -7.40 11.57
CA ALA A 182 5.45 -7.17 11.61
C ALA A 182 6.15 -7.80 10.39
N LEU A 183 5.85 -9.06 10.08
CA LEU A 183 6.38 -9.75 8.89
C LEU A 183 5.91 -9.07 7.60
N GLY A 184 4.62 -8.74 7.53
CA GLY A 184 4.01 -8.01 6.41
C GLY A 184 4.65 -6.65 6.18
N SER A 185 4.97 -5.91 7.25
CA SER A 185 5.67 -4.63 7.16
C SER A 185 7.11 -4.78 6.73
N PHE A 186 7.83 -5.75 7.30
CA PHE A 186 9.24 -5.99 6.95
C PHE A 186 9.42 -6.30 5.46
N ILE A 187 8.63 -7.22 4.93
CA ILE A 187 8.67 -7.58 3.51
C ILE A 187 8.02 -6.47 2.67
N GLY A 188 6.88 -5.96 3.11
CA GLY A 188 6.07 -5.00 2.36
C GLY A 188 6.77 -3.68 2.10
N TYR A 189 7.62 -3.20 3.01
CA TYR A 189 8.38 -1.96 2.83
C TYR A 189 9.76 -2.15 2.21
N ALA A 190 10.19 -3.39 1.96
CA ALA A 190 11.46 -3.67 1.31
C ALA A 190 11.66 -2.95 -0.05
N PRO A 191 10.62 -2.72 -0.89
CA PRO A 191 10.78 -1.95 -2.13
C PRO A 191 11.37 -0.55 -1.92
N ALA A 192 11.14 0.11 -0.78
CA ALA A 192 11.73 1.42 -0.49
C ALA A 192 13.25 1.40 -0.51
N MET A 193 13.87 0.26 -0.21
CA MET A 193 15.33 0.13 -0.18
C MET A 193 15.96 0.22 -1.58
N PHE A 194 15.26 -0.23 -2.62
CA PHE A 194 15.84 -0.34 -3.96
C PHE A 194 15.05 0.38 -5.07
N CYS A 195 13.72 0.52 -4.96
CA CYS A 195 12.91 1.10 -6.04
C CYS A 195 13.29 2.54 -6.35
N PHE A 196 13.56 3.37 -5.34
CA PHE A 196 13.95 4.76 -5.58
C PHE A 196 15.28 4.86 -6.34
N SER A 197 16.28 4.08 -5.94
CA SER A 197 17.58 4.03 -6.61
C SER A 197 17.45 3.43 -8.00
N LEU A 198 16.66 2.36 -8.17
CA LEU A 198 16.42 1.72 -9.46
C LEU A 198 15.77 2.69 -10.46
N TYR A 199 14.70 3.36 -10.04
CA TYR A 199 13.99 4.30 -10.92
C TYR A 199 14.84 5.52 -11.25
N GLY A 200 15.57 6.08 -10.27
CA GLY A 200 16.51 7.17 -10.50
C GLY A 200 17.60 6.78 -11.48
N TYR A 201 18.25 5.65 -11.28
CA TYR A 201 19.29 5.12 -12.17
C TYR A 201 18.81 4.92 -13.62
N ILE A 202 17.59 4.41 -13.80
CA ILE A 202 17.00 4.25 -15.13
C ILE A 202 16.79 5.60 -15.82
N LEU A 203 16.33 6.60 -15.09
CA LEU A 203 16.11 7.94 -15.62
C LEU A 203 17.43 8.64 -15.95
N ASP A 204 18.49 8.41 -15.20
CA ASP A 204 19.83 8.95 -15.47
C ASP A 204 20.44 8.33 -16.74
N LEU A 205 20.23 7.02 -16.94
CA LEU A 205 20.72 6.33 -18.14
C LEU A 205 19.91 6.63 -19.41
N ASN A 206 18.62 6.94 -19.26
CA ASN A 206 17.69 7.14 -20.37
C ASN A 206 16.99 8.49 -20.23
N PRO A 207 17.61 9.60 -20.59
CA PRO A 207 17.01 10.91 -20.48
C PRO A 207 15.76 11.05 -21.39
N GLY A 208 14.80 11.88 -20.96
CA GLY A 208 13.59 12.16 -21.71
C GLY A 208 12.48 11.13 -21.48
N ILE A 209 11.56 11.04 -22.43
CA ILE A 209 10.32 10.23 -22.31
C ILE A 209 10.60 8.73 -22.22
N ILE A 210 11.70 8.25 -22.81
CA ILE A 210 12.03 6.82 -22.85
C ILE A 210 12.27 6.30 -21.43
N GLY A 211 13.05 7.01 -20.63
CA GLY A 211 13.31 6.64 -19.24
C GLY A 211 12.05 6.51 -18.42
N TYR A 212 11.12 7.48 -18.56
CA TYR A 212 9.84 7.40 -17.87
C TYR A 212 8.96 6.24 -18.33
N LYS A 213 8.95 5.93 -19.64
CA LYS A 213 8.24 4.75 -20.15
C LYS A 213 8.79 3.44 -19.59
N ILE A 214 10.12 3.33 -19.43
CA ILE A 214 10.75 2.17 -18.80
C ILE A 214 10.35 2.06 -17.33
N VAL A 215 10.41 3.16 -16.59
CA VAL A 215 9.98 3.20 -15.18
C VAL A 215 8.50 2.78 -15.04
N PHE A 216 7.61 3.33 -15.86
CA PHE A 216 6.18 2.96 -15.87
C PHE A 216 5.99 1.49 -16.27
N GLY A 217 6.82 0.95 -17.17
CA GLY A 217 6.83 -0.46 -17.54
C GLY A 217 7.17 -1.37 -16.35
N ILE A 218 8.19 -1.01 -15.58
CA ILE A 218 8.58 -1.75 -14.37
C ILE A 218 7.47 -1.65 -13.31
N MET A 219 6.89 -0.47 -13.11
CA MET A 219 5.73 -0.30 -12.21
C MET A 219 4.55 -1.16 -12.66
N ALA A 220 4.28 -1.24 -13.98
CA ALA A 220 3.22 -2.08 -14.55
C ALA A 220 3.51 -3.57 -14.31
N CYS A 221 4.76 -4.02 -14.41
CA CYS A 221 5.14 -5.39 -14.05
C CYS A 221 4.90 -5.67 -12.56
N PHE A 222 5.26 -4.75 -11.67
CA PHE A 222 4.97 -4.89 -10.24
C PHE A 222 3.47 -4.92 -9.96
N ALA A 223 2.67 -4.05 -10.60
CA ALA A 223 1.23 -4.06 -10.46
C ALA A 223 0.60 -5.36 -10.99
N PHE A 224 1.07 -5.88 -12.11
CA PHE A 224 0.63 -7.15 -12.66
C PHE A 224 0.97 -8.33 -11.73
N CYS A 225 2.19 -8.40 -11.22
CA CYS A 225 2.57 -9.40 -10.22
C CYS A 225 1.70 -9.28 -8.95
N GLY A 226 1.40 -8.07 -8.52
CA GLY A 226 0.48 -7.78 -7.42
C GLY A 226 -0.94 -8.32 -7.70
N ALA A 227 -1.45 -8.15 -8.93
CA ALA A 227 -2.73 -8.70 -9.34
C ALA A 227 -2.74 -10.24 -9.25
N VAL A 228 -1.70 -10.90 -9.74
CA VAL A 228 -1.56 -12.37 -9.66
C VAL A 228 -1.56 -12.84 -8.20
N VAL A 229 -0.76 -12.21 -7.35
CA VAL A 229 -0.69 -12.53 -5.91
C VAL A 229 -2.04 -12.27 -5.22
N SER A 230 -2.73 -11.17 -5.58
CA SER A 230 -4.06 -10.87 -5.05
C SER A 230 -5.10 -11.94 -5.44
N VAL A 231 -5.07 -12.45 -6.67
CA VAL A 231 -5.93 -13.57 -7.10
C VAL A 231 -5.66 -14.83 -6.26
N MET A 232 -4.38 -15.15 -6.03
CA MET A 232 -4.01 -16.27 -5.16
C MET A 232 -4.49 -16.07 -3.73
N LEU A 233 -4.37 -14.84 -3.21
CA LEU A 233 -4.82 -14.46 -1.86
C LEU A 233 -6.35 -14.61 -1.73
N VAL A 234 -7.13 -14.11 -2.69
CA VAL A 234 -8.60 -14.24 -2.71
C VAL A 234 -9.02 -15.71 -2.67
N LYS A 235 -8.40 -16.56 -3.52
CA LYS A 235 -8.66 -18.00 -3.52
C LYS A 235 -8.33 -18.64 -2.17
N ARG A 236 -7.18 -18.30 -1.58
CA ARG A 236 -6.74 -18.87 -0.30
C ARG A 236 -7.65 -18.47 0.86
N ILE A 237 -8.05 -17.19 0.94
CA ILE A 237 -8.99 -16.72 1.97
C ILE A 237 -10.35 -17.39 1.81
N SER A 238 -10.83 -17.56 0.56
CA SER A 238 -12.10 -18.26 0.31
C SER A 238 -12.03 -19.73 0.76
N GLN A 239 -10.93 -20.43 0.50
CA GLN A 239 -10.72 -21.79 0.98
C GLN A 239 -10.71 -21.86 2.52
N ARG A 240 -9.95 -20.97 3.17
CA ARG A 240 -9.87 -20.90 4.63
C ARG A 240 -11.23 -20.65 5.28
N LYS A 241 -12.05 -19.77 4.70
CA LYS A 241 -13.42 -19.55 5.16
C LYS A 241 -14.30 -20.81 5.08
N LYS A 242 -14.15 -21.59 4.00
CA LYS A 242 -14.88 -22.86 3.85
C LYS A 242 -14.42 -23.91 4.86
N GLU A 243 -13.11 -24.02 5.09
CA GLU A 243 -12.53 -24.94 6.08
C GLU A 243 -13.04 -24.63 7.51
N MET A 244 -13.14 -23.34 7.87
CA MET A 244 -13.67 -22.91 9.16
C MET A 244 -15.15 -23.26 9.32
N LEU A 245 -15.99 -22.99 8.30
CA LEU A 245 -17.41 -23.34 8.34
C LEU A 245 -17.65 -24.85 8.41
N ALA A 246 -16.79 -25.66 7.77
CA ALA A 246 -16.87 -27.10 7.85
C ALA A 246 -16.41 -27.68 9.20
N ALA A 247 -15.61 -26.94 9.95
CA ALA A 247 -15.17 -27.33 11.31
C ALA A 247 -16.19 -26.94 12.40
N GLU A 248 -17.09 -25.99 12.09
CA GLU A 248 -18.15 -25.53 13.00
C GLU A 248 -19.47 -26.33 12.82
N ALA A 249 -19.60 -27.12 11.72
CA ALA A 249 -20.74 -27.96 11.39
C ALA A 249 -20.56 -29.40 11.88
#